data_7617522651171dba8431f7804cc028ab
#
_entry.id   7617522651171dba8431f7804cc028ab
#
_cell.length_a   1.000
_cell.length_b   1.000
_cell.length_c   1.000
_cell.angle_alpha   90.00
_cell.angle_beta   90.00
_cell.angle_gamma   90.00
#
_symmetry.space_group_name_H-M   'P 1'
#
loop_
_entity.id
_entity.type
_entity.pdbx_description
1 polymer ?
#
loop_
_entity_poly.entity_id
_entity_poly.type
_entity_poly.pdbx_seq_one_letter_code
_entity_poly.pdbx_strand_id
1 'polypeptide(L)'
;MYLIHFTKEALFDIEDIVLWYEEQRIGLSYDFELCLEAGIDTILRNPAAFQKRHKEVKVRFISRFPYGIHYRIKEKEITVIGVFHTSRSPKNWSKRI
;
A
#
# COMPACT_ATOMS: atom_id res chain seq x y z
N MET A 1 -15.18 -12.77 5.71
CA MET A 1 -13.74 -12.81 5.38
C MET A 1 -13.48 -12.04 4.09
N TYR A 2 -12.40 -11.27 4.06
CA TYR A 2 -12.01 -10.50 2.88
C TYR A 2 -10.89 -11.20 2.14
N LEU A 3 -10.91 -11.10 0.80
CA LEU A 3 -9.81 -11.53 -0.06
C LEU A 3 -9.05 -10.30 -0.51
N ILE A 4 -7.72 -10.38 -0.55
CA ILE A 4 -6.90 -9.27 -0.99
C ILE A 4 -6.15 -9.63 -2.27
N HIS A 5 -6.15 -8.68 -3.21
CA HIS A 5 -5.47 -8.79 -4.49
C HIS A 5 -4.55 -7.59 -4.67
N PHE A 6 -3.46 -7.78 -5.38
CA PHE A 6 -2.54 -6.71 -5.71
C PHE A 6 -2.50 -6.55 -7.21
N THR A 7 -2.63 -5.32 -7.69
CA THR A 7 -2.45 -5.08 -9.12
C THR A 7 -0.97 -5.28 -9.46
N LYS A 8 -0.70 -5.50 -10.75
CA LYS A 8 0.67 -5.62 -11.23
C LYS A 8 1.49 -4.37 -10.87
N GLU A 9 0.89 -3.19 -11.03
CA GLU A 9 1.53 -1.92 -10.70
C GLU A 9 1.85 -1.82 -9.21
N ALA A 10 0.95 -2.31 -8.35
CA ALA A 10 1.21 -2.30 -6.91
C ALA A 10 2.40 -3.19 -6.55
N LEU A 11 2.52 -4.35 -7.20
CA LEU A 11 3.65 -5.24 -6.99
C LEU A 11 4.95 -4.61 -7.45
N PHE A 12 4.95 -3.90 -8.57
CA PHE A 12 6.12 -3.17 -9.04
C PHE A 12 6.51 -2.06 -8.08
N ASP A 13 5.52 -1.34 -7.52
CA ASP A 13 5.81 -0.31 -6.51
C ASP A 13 6.57 -0.90 -5.34
N ILE A 14 6.08 -2.03 -4.82
CA ILE A 14 6.69 -2.70 -3.67
C ILE A 14 8.11 -3.14 -4.01
N GLU A 15 8.30 -3.74 -5.18
CA GLU A 15 9.61 -4.20 -5.61
C GLU A 15 10.61 -3.05 -5.70
N ASP A 16 10.19 -1.92 -6.29
CA ASP A 16 11.04 -0.75 -6.41
C ASP A 16 11.43 -0.18 -5.05
N ILE A 17 10.49 -0.13 -4.12
CA ILE A 17 10.74 0.37 -2.77
C ILE A 17 11.73 -0.55 -2.04
N VAL A 18 11.51 -1.86 -2.15
CA VAL A 18 12.37 -2.86 -1.52
C VAL A 18 13.81 -2.73 -2.03
N LEU A 19 13.96 -2.62 -3.35
CA LEU A 19 15.29 -2.47 -3.96
C LEU A 19 15.98 -1.18 -3.49
N TRP A 20 15.23 -0.08 -3.44
CA TRP A 20 15.77 1.21 -3.02
C TRP A 20 16.28 1.15 -1.57
N TYR A 21 15.48 0.57 -0.66
CA TYR A 21 15.88 0.49 0.75
C TYR A 21 17.08 -0.43 0.94
N GLU A 22 17.12 -1.53 0.20
CA GLU A 22 18.25 -2.45 0.32
C GLU A 22 19.56 -1.81 -0.15
N GLU A 23 19.47 -0.92 -1.14
CA GLU A 23 20.63 -0.15 -1.59
C GLU A 23 21.11 0.87 -0.55
N GLN A 24 20.19 1.39 0.27
CA GLN A 24 20.54 2.35 1.31
C GLN A 24 21.25 1.68 2.47
N ARG A 25 20.78 0.51 2.86
CA ARG A 25 21.40 -0.24 3.98
C ARG A 25 20.92 -1.69 3.90
N ILE A 26 21.86 -2.61 4.00
CA ILE A 26 21.56 -4.05 4.00
C ILE A 26 20.58 -4.35 5.15
N GLY A 27 19.50 -5.04 4.85
CA GLY A 27 18.47 -5.43 5.82
C GLY A 27 17.35 -4.43 6.00
N LEU A 28 17.49 -3.20 5.48
CA LEU A 28 16.44 -2.18 5.64
C LEU A 28 15.18 -2.56 4.89
N SER A 29 15.31 -3.21 3.74
CA SER A 29 14.15 -3.70 2.98
C SER A 29 13.33 -4.69 3.78
N TYR A 30 13.97 -5.51 4.60
CA TYR A 30 13.28 -6.47 5.45
C TYR A 30 12.40 -5.75 6.48
N ASP A 31 12.93 -4.68 7.09
CA ASP A 31 12.16 -3.86 8.03
C ASP A 31 10.94 -3.25 7.34
N PHE A 32 11.13 -2.76 6.12
CA PHE A 32 10.01 -2.22 5.34
C PHE A 32 8.96 -3.28 5.07
N GLU A 33 9.39 -4.47 4.65
CA GLU A 33 8.45 -5.56 4.35
C GLU A 33 7.65 -5.99 5.57
N LEU A 34 8.26 -6.02 6.74
CA LEU A 34 7.53 -6.32 7.98
C LEU A 34 6.46 -5.28 8.28
N CYS A 35 6.78 -4.00 8.10
CA CYS A 35 5.82 -2.93 8.31
C CYS A 35 4.71 -2.93 7.26
N LEU A 36 5.05 -3.29 6.02
CA LEU A 36 4.07 -3.46 4.95
C LEU A 36 3.08 -4.57 5.29
N GLU A 37 3.59 -5.72 5.71
CA GLU A 37 2.75 -6.86 6.10
C GLU A 37 1.82 -6.51 7.25
N ALA A 38 2.34 -5.80 8.25
CA ALA A 38 1.51 -5.35 9.37
C ALA A 38 0.38 -4.43 8.90
N GLY A 39 0.67 -3.56 7.95
CA GLY A 39 -0.35 -2.69 7.36
C GLY A 39 -1.42 -3.47 6.61
N ILE A 40 -1.00 -4.46 5.83
CA ILE A 40 -1.92 -5.34 5.09
C ILE A 40 -2.82 -6.10 6.07
N ASP A 41 -2.27 -6.61 7.17
CA ASP A 41 -3.05 -7.31 8.18
C ASP A 41 -4.14 -6.42 8.79
N THR A 42 -3.84 -5.16 9.06
CA THR A 42 -4.84 -4.25 9.60
C THR A 42 -5.93 -3.95 8.59
N ILE A 43 -5.60 -3.86 7.31
CA ILE A 43 -6.59 -3.68 6.24
C ILE A 43 -7.52 -4.90 6.19
N LEU A 44 -6.96 -6.10 6.25
CA LEU A 44 -7.75 -7.32 6.19
C LEU A 44 -8.72 -7.46 7.36
N ARG A 45 -8.33 -6.97 8.53
CA ARG A 45 -9.19 -7.05 9.73
C ARG A 45 -10.37 -6.08 9.66
N ASN A 46 -10.15 -4.88 9.12
CA ASN A 46 -11.20 -3.88 9.05
C ASN A 46 -10.94 -2.89 7.93
N PRO A 47 -11.18 -3.31 6.67
CA PRO A 47 -10.82 -2.45 5.53
C PRO A 47 -11.64 -1.17 5.44
N ALA A 48 -12.83 -1.12 6.04
CA ALA A 48 -13.66 0.08 6.00
C ALA A 48 -13.21 1.15 6.99
N ALA A 49 -12.34 0.82 7.94
CA ALA A 49 -11.94 1.73 9.01
C ALA A 49 -11.04 2.86 8.54
N PHE A 50 -10.38 2.71 7.38
CA PHE A 50 -9.38 3.68 6.95
C PHE A 50 -9.98 4.76 6.06
N GLN A 51 -9.30 5.90 6.02
CA GLN A 51 -9.77 7.11 5.38
C GLN A 51 -9.72 7.01 3.86
N LYS A 52 -10.76 7.52 3.19
CA LYS A 52 -10.72 7.69 1.74
C LYS A 52 -9.76 8.83 1.43
N ARG A 53 -8.88 8.62 0.47
CA ARG A 53 -7.93 9.62 0.05
C ARG A 53 -8.38 10.29 -1.25
N HIS A 54 -8.94 9.53 -2.18
CA HIS A 54 -9.37 10.04 -3.47
C HIS A 54 -10.42 9.09 -4.05
N LYS A 55 -11.58 9.63 -4.39
CA LYS A 55 -12.70 8.82 -4.90
C LYS A 55 -12.98 7.67 -3.93
N GLU A 56 -12.99 6.44 -4.42
CA GLU A 56 -13.23 5.27 -3.57
C GLU A 56 -11.95 4.64 -3.02
N VAL A 57 -10.81 5.28 -3.24
CA VAL A 57 -9.52 4.76 -2.80
C VAL A 57 -9.27 5.16 -1.34
N LYS A 58 -9.03 4.14 -0.53
CA LYS A 58 -8.64 4.31 0.88
C LYS A 58 -7.14 4.14 1.02
N VAL A 59 -6.61 4.67 2.10
CA VAL A 59 -5.19 4.56 2.39
C VAL A 59 -4.96 4.08 3.82
N ARG A 60 -4.01 3.16 3.96
CA ARG A 60 -3.45 2.76 5.26
C ARG A 60 -1.97 3.12 5.23
N PHE A 61 -1.59 4.10 6.04
CA PHE A 61 -0.18 4.51 6.09
C PHE A 61 0.64 3.45 6.82
N ILE A 62 1.82 3.18 6.27
CA ILE A 62 2.75 2.20 6.84
C ILE A 62 3.48 2.86 8.01
N SER A 63 3.65 2.11 9.11
CA SER A 63 4.41 2.59 10.26
C SER A 63 5.89 2.71 9.91
N ARG A 64 6.54 3.78 10.39
CA ARG A 64 7.99 3.96 10.30
C ARG A 64 8.54 4.29 8.91
N PHE A 65 7.73 4.14 7.87
CA PHE A 65 8.15 4.41 6.50
C PHE A 65 7.15 5.36 5.85
N PRO A 66 7.62 6.28 4.99
CA PRO A 66 6.74 7.33 4.45
C PRO A 66 5.94 6.86 3.24
N TYR A 67 5.23 5.74 3.39
CA TYR A 67 4.42 5.17 2.31
C TYR A 67 3.03 4.84 2.81
N GLY A 68 2.07 4.84 1.89
CA GLY A 68 0.71 4.42 2.16
C GLY A 68 0.27 3.33 1.21
N ILE A 69 -0.45 2.35 1.75
CA ILE A 69 -1.06 1.29 0.97
C ILE A 69 -2.41 1.82 0.49
N HIS A 70 -2.56 1.96 -0.82
CA HIS A 70 -3.78 2.49 -1.44
C HIS A 70 -4.60 1.35 -1.99
N TYR A 71 -5.88 1.28 -1.60
CA TYR A 71 -6.72 0.13 -1.94
C TYR A 71 -8.17 0.54 -2.13
N ARG A 72 -8.92 -0.34 -2.80
CA ARG A 72 -10.37 -0.22 -2.97
C ARG A 72 -11.03 -1.46 -2.39
N ILE A 73 -12.26 -1.29 -1.92
CA ILE A 73 -13.08 -2.40 -1.44
C ILE A 73 -14.27 -2.53 -2.38
N LYS A 74 -14.53 -3.76 -2.83
CA LYS A 74 -15.76 -4.07 -3.55
C LYS A 74 -16.26 -5.39 -3.01
N GLU A 75 -17.41 -5.36 -2.30
CA GLU A 75 -17.97 -6.53 -1.65
C GLU A 75 -16.96 -7.11 -0.65
N LYS A 76 -16.52 -8.34 -0.84
CA LYS A 76 -15.53 -8.99 0.04
C LYS A 76 -14.12 -8.95 -0.56
N GLU A 77 -13.90 -8.18 -1.60
CA GLU A 77 -12.60 -8.12 -2.26
C GLU A 77 -11.94 -6.78 -2.06
N ILE A 78 -10.68 -6.83 -1.66
CA ILE A 78 -9.82 -5.68 -1.50
C ILE A 78 -8.80 -5.71 -2.62
N THR A 79 -8.66 -4.61 -3.35
CA THR A 79 -7.65 -4.49 -4.40
C THR A 79 -6.66 -3.40 -4.04
N VAL A 80 -5.42 -3.79 -3.81
CA VAL A 80 -4.34 -2.83 -3.60
C VAL A 80 -3.88 -2.31 -4.96
N ILE A 81 -4.04 -1.01 -5.18
CA ILE A 81 -3.71 -0.39 -6.46
C ILE A 81 -2.31 0.22 -6.48
N GLY A 82 -1.71 0.43 -5.33
CA GLY A 82 -0.37 0.96 -5.27
C GLY A 82 0.12 1.19 -3.85
N VAL A 83 1.43 1.35 -3.74
CA VAL A 83 2.08 1.75 -2.48
C VAL A 83 2.87 3.00 -2.81
N PHE A 84 2.40 4.15 -2.33
CA PHE A 84 2.91 5.45 -2.74
C PHE A 84 3.54 6.21 -1.59
N HIS A 85 4.60 6.93 -1.90
CA HIS A 85 5.22 7.85 -0.95
C HIS A 85 4.17 8.89 -0.52
N THR A 86 4.20 9.27 0.75
CA THR A 86 3.22 10.20 1.32
C THR A 86 3.22 11.58 0.65
N SER A 87 4.31 11.95 -0.03
CA SER A 87 4.40 13.21 -0.75
C SER A 87 3.69 13.19 -2.11
N ARG A 88 3.32 12.01 -2.63
CA ARG A 88 2.64 11.92 -3.92
C ARG A 88 1.16 12.29 -3.78
N SER A 89 0.68 13.15 -4.68
CA SER A 89 -0.72 13.53 -4.69
C SER A 89 -1.53 12.55 -5.55
N PRO A 90 -2.87 12.52 -5.39
CA PRO A 90 -3.73 11.68 -6.24
C PRO A 90 -3.53 11.93 -7.73
N LYS A 91 -3.13 13.13 -8.15
CA LYS A 91 -2.80 13.46 -9.52
C LYS A 91 -1.81 12.49 -10.14
N ASN A 92 -0.84 12.03 -9.34
CA ASN A 92 0.26 11.20 -9.83
C ASN A 92 -0.16 9.75 -10.10
N TRP A 93 -1.25 9.30 -9.49
CA TRP A 93 -1.64 7.90 -9.57
C TRP A 93 -3.12 7.67 -9.91
N SER A 94 -3.87 8.73 -10.15
CA SER A 94 -5.31 8.60 -10.43
C SER A 94 -5.62 7.75 -11.65
N LYS A 95 -4.68 7.60 -12.56
CA LYS A 95 -4.85 6.74 -13.74
C LYS A 95 -5.03 5.26 -13.40
N ARG A 96 -4.64 4.87 -12.20
CA ARG A 96 -4.76 3.47 -11.76
C ARG A 96 -6.16 3.09 -11.29
N ILE A 97 -7.05 4.06 -11.20
CA ILE A 97 -8.40 3.84 -10.67
C ILE A 97 -9.36 3.28 -11.74
#